data_fc9527769ea6a9a7dd949b62aadc8e70
#
_entry.id   fc9527769ea6a9a7dd949b62aadc8e70
#
_cell.length_a   1.000
_cell.length_b   1.000
_cell.length_c   1.000
_cell.angle_alpha   90.00
_cell.angle_beta   90.00
_cell.angle_gamma   90.00
#
_symmetry.space_group_name_H-M   'P 1'
#
loop_
_entity.id
_entity.type
_entity.pdbx_description
1 polymer ?
#
loop_
_entity_poly.entity_id
_entity_poly.type
_entity_poly.pdbx_seq_one_letter_code
_entity_poly.pdbx_strand_id
1 'polypeptide(L)'
;MKKSLLSFLVLLIFATSLLSWSGHAAYTYYIIQDIPDIDKRVSITEYSYKEDREYNLEFLILEDVAGKRKFIDVPYGIDIPPDPPPINNQLPVWQILSIYSPEPDFGMDEGLKLHPLQGLIGNSQGVRHMRYKIGILKAFEADKSFLYFVNMSKQAFENGDEYWGYRFLARAIHFIEDLSQPYHNSPGTFFEMIGAAFSKNKANKLNNAHYLMDDYLIYLLFYSDAAAKEVILGAKPIFFDSYEDYVKEVMNYTLDKFPIIHKEIKNAFGDKLESPVSLVDIENADKDGKLVKIKSETLSILSYSSSVIKGFLLDFLNSVGEI
;
A
#
# COMPACT_ATOMS: atom_id res chain seq x y z
N MET A 1 23.05 24.34 9.76
CA MET A 1 23.75 23.13 9.33
C MET A 1 23.10 21.81 9.72
N LYS A 2 22.64 21.56 10.98
CA LYS A 2 22.04 20.25 11.37
C LYS A 2 20.69 19.97 10.71
N LYS A 3 19.85 20.98 10.45
CA LYS A 3 18.52 20.80 9.79
C LYS A 3 18.66 20.51 8.29
N SER A 4 19.66 21.10 7.62
CA SER A 4 19.93 20.84 6.19
C SER A 4 20.50 19.44 5.95
N LEU A 5 21.23 18.88 6.91
CA LEU A 5 21.79 17.53 6.80
C LEU A 5 20.69 16.46 6.91
N LEU A 6 19.70 16.65 7.80
CA LEU A 6 18.58 15.74 7.96
C LEU A 6 17.66 15.77 6.73
N SER A 7 17.35 16.96 6.20
CA SER A 7 16.60 17.12 4.96
C SER A 7 17.31 16.55 3.75
N PHE A 8 18.65 16.67 3.70
CA PHE A 8 19.47 16.09 2.64
C PHE A 8 19.56 14.56 2.75
N LEU A 9 19.60 14.02 3.97
CA LEU A 9 19.53 12.57 4.23
C LEU A 9 18.20 11.96 3.74
N VAL A 10 17.11 12.65 4.01
CA VAL A 10 15.77 12.27 3.59
C VAL A 10 15.64 12.33 2.06
N LEU A 11 16.10 13.40 1.43
CA LEU A 11 16.04 13.60 -0.03
C LEU A 11 16.88 12.57 -0.82
N LEU A 12 18.03 12.13 -0.30
CA LEU A 12 18.90 11.16 -0.99
C LEU A 12 18.34 9.74 -1.05
N ILE A 13 17.50 9.35 -0.10
CA ILE A 13 16.87 8.02 -0.05
C ILE A 13 15.69 7.96 -1.02
N PHE A 14 15.10 9.08 -1.43
CA PHE A 14 13.79 9.17 -2.11
C PHE A 14 13.80 9.67 -3.54
N ALA A 15 14.97 9.89 -4.13
CA ALA A 15 15.06 10.45 -5.48
C ALA A 15 14.74 9.43 -6.62
N THR A 16 14.43 8.18 -6.31
CA THR A 16 14.37 7.12 -7.34
C THR A 16 13.30 6.08 -7.11
N SER A 17 12.03 6.41 -6.91
CA SER A 17 11.04 5.33 -6.99
C SER A 17 9.69 5.78 -7.52
N LEU A 18 9.38 5.28 -8.69
CA LEU A 18 8.08 5.39 -9.36
C LEU A 18 7.36 4.03 -9.42
N LEU A 19 7.77 3.05 -8.61
CA LEU A 19 7.12 1.73 -8.58
C LEU A 19 6.79 1.42 -7.14
N SER A 20 5.54 1.60 -6.78
CA SER A 20 4.93 1.04 -5.59
C SER A 20 4.56 -0.42 -5.82
N TRP A 21 4.25 -1.13 -4.76
CA TRP A 21 3.87 -2.53 -4.80
C TRP A 21 2.63 -2.76 -5.69
N SER A 22 2.80 -3.43 -6.83
CA SER A 22 1.73 -3.63 -7.83
C SER A 22 0.68 -4.69 -7.44
N GLY A 23 0.71 -5.21 -6.22
CA GLY A 23 -0.18 -6.27 -5.74
C GLY A 23 -1.51 -5.80 -5.13
N HIS A 24 -1.74 -4.51 -4.97
CA HIS A 24 -2.91 -3.94 -4.26
C HIS A 24 -4.25 -4.49 -4.74
N ALA A 25 -4.49 -4.52 -6.05
CA ALA A 25 -5.76 -5.01 -6.59
C ALA A 25 -6.05 -6.46 -6.19
N ALA A 26 -5.04 -7.34 -6.22
CA ALA A 26 -5.20 -8.74 -5.85
C ALA A 26 -5.32 -8.91 -4.33
N TYR A 27 -4.54 -8.17 -3.57
CA TYR A 27 -4.59 -8.20 -2.11
C TYR A 27 -5.96 -7.73 -1.60
N THR A 28 -6.42 -6.57 -2.06
CA THR A 28 -7.78 -6.09 -1.77
C THR A 28 -8.84 -7.11 -2.17
N TYR A 29 -8.73 -7.70 -3.40
CA TYR A 29 -9.69 -8.70 -3.87
C TYR A 29 -9.81 -9.89 -2.93
N TYR A 30 -8.69 -10.43 -2.42
CA TYR A 30 -8.73 -11.55 -1.47
C TYR A 30 -9.25 -11.13 -0.10
N ILE A 31 -8.95 -9.92 0.37
CA ILE A 31 -9.43 -9.42 1.66
C ILE A 31 -10.96 -9.33 1.70
N ILE A 32 -11.57 -8.84 0.63
CA ILE A 32 -13.00 -8.50 0.63
C ILE A 32 -13.95 -9.68 0.36
N GLN A 33 -13.45 -10.89 0.10
CA GLN A 33 -14.27 -12.02 -0.32
C GLN A 33 -15.37 -12.41 0.68
N ASP A 34 -15.23 -12.11 1.94
CA ASP A 34 -16.21 -12.40 3.01
C ASP A 34 -16.86 -11.12 3.60
N ILE A 35 -16.69 -9.96 2.94
CA ILE A 35 -17.41 -8.73 3.28
C ILE A 35 -18.84 -8.84 2.73
N PRO A 36 -19.87 -8.48 3.52
CA PRO A 36 -21.26 -8.48 3.04
C PRO A 36 -21.48 -7.54 1.86
N ASP A 37 -22.47 -7.85 1.04
CA ASP A 37 -22.97 -7.00 -0.05
C ASP A 37 -21.95 -6.55 -1.11
N ILE A 38 -20.77 -7.20 -1.19
CA ILE A 38 -19.75 -6.88 -2.20
C ILE A 38 -20.19 -7.11 -3.64
N ASP A 39 -21.22 -7.92 -3.86
CA ASP A 39 -21.82 -8.16 -5.19
C ASP A 39 -22.89 -7.11 -5.55
N LYS A 40 -23.26 -6.22 -4.61
CA LYS A 40 -24.15 -5.09 -4.87
C LYS A 40 -23.62 -4.29 -6.05
N ARG A 41 -24.49 -3.95 -7.01
CA ARG A 41 -24.10 -3.16 -8.18
C ARG A 41 -24.39 -1.68 -7.95
N VAL A 42 -23.39 -0.88 -8.22
CA VAL A 42 -23.40 0.58 -8.04
C VAL A 42 -23.28 1.27 -9.39
N SER A 43 -24.09 2.30 -9.61
CA SER A 43 -24.06 3.10 -10.85
C SER A 43 -22.81 3.98 -10.89
N ILE A 44 -22.12 3.95 -12.01
CA ILE A 44 -20.96 4.83 -12.25
C ILE A 44 -21.46 6.28 -12.36
N THR A 45 -20.88 7.16 -11.57
CA THR A 45 -21.18 8.61 -11.53
C THR A 45 -19.97 9.43 -11.96
N GLU A 46 -20.22 10.65 -12.44
CA GLU A 46 -19.17 11.61 -12.78
C GLU A 46 -18.56 12.20 -11.50
N TYR A 47 -17.26 12.53 -11.57
CA TYR A 47 -16.56 13.16 -10.46
C TYR A 47 -17.06 14.60 -10.25
N SER A 48 -17.46 14.91 -9.01
CA SER A 48 -18.00 16.25 -8.67
C SER A 48 -17.41 16.86 -7.39
N TYR A 49 -16.36 16.25 -6.81
CA TYR A 49 -15.80 16.65 -5.52
C TYR A 49 -14.79 17.78 -5.66
N LYS A 50 -14.85 18.74 -4.73
CA LYS A 50 -13.82 19.77 -4.55
C LYS A 50 -12.88 19.32 -3.45
N GLU A 51 -11.65 19.02 -3.82
CA GLU A 51 -10.62 18.62 -2.90
C GLU A 51 -9.67 19.77 -2.58
N ASP A 52 -9.21 19.86 -1.31
CA ASP A 52 -8.17 20.82 -0.91
C ASP A 52 -6.79 20.26 -1.23
N ARG A 53 -6.45 20.28 -2.51
CA ARG A 53 -5.13 19.91 -2.99
C ARG A 53 -4.61 20.88 -4.05
N GLU A 54 -3.31 20.83 -4.32
CA GLU A 54 -2.64 21.73 -5.25
C GLU A 54 -3.20 21.60 -6.66
N TYR A 55 -3.50 20.35 -7.09
CA TYR A 55 -4.18 20.06 -8.34
C TYR A 55 -4.96 18.76 -8.21
N ASN A 56 -5.98 18.61 -9.02
CA ASN A 56 -6.87 17.48 -9.00
C ASN A 56 -6.79 16.72 -10.32
N LEU A 57 -6.21 15.53 -10.29
CA LEU A 57 -5.98 14.72 -11.48
C LEU A 57 -7.24 14.07 -12.03
N GLU A 58 -8.31 13.92 -11.24
CA GLU A 58 -9.59 13.38 -11.70
C GLU A 58 -10.15 14.15 -12.88
N PHE A 59 -9.93 15.47 -12.94
CA PHE A 59 -10.32 16.27 -14.09
C PHE A 59 -9.47 16.06 -15.35
N LEU A 60 -8.31 15.39 -15.22
CA LEU A 60 -7.38 15.14 -16.32
C LEU A 60 -7.43 13.69 -16.81
N ILE A 61 -7.80 12.73 -15.97
CA ILE A 61 -7.64 11.29 -16.21
C ILE A 61 -8.95 10.52 -15.95
N LEU A 62 -10.10 11.17 -16.02
CA LEU A 62 -11.40 10.54 -15.79
C LEU A 62 -11.79 9.48 -16.84
N GLU A 63 -10.87 8.69 -17.28
CA GLU A 63 -11.24 7.48 -17.96
C GLU A 63 -11.62 6.41 -16.95
N ASP A 64 -12.84 5.94 -17.07
CA ASP A 64 -13.22 4.71 -16.42
C ASP A 64 -12.27 3.59 -16.85
N VAL A 65 -11.56 3.02 -15.88
CA VAL A 65 -10.56 1.98 -16.13
C VAL A 65 -11.13 0.58 -15.91
N ALA A 66 -12.33 0.46 -15.37
CA ALA A 66 -13.01 -0.81 -15.19
C ALA A 66 -13.20 -1.51 -16.53
N GLY A 67 -12.88 -2.79 -16.60
CA GLY A 67 -12.87 -3.56 -17.83
C GLY A 67 -11.69 -3.32 -18.75
N LYS A 68 -10.78 -2.40 -18.40
CA LYS A 68 -9.62 -2.05 -19.23
C LYS A 68 -8.28 -2.40 -18.60
N ARG A 69 -8.25 -2.71 -17.30
CA ARG A 69 -7.05 -3.06 -16.52
C ARG A 69 -5.81 -2.20 -16.80
N LYS A 70 -6.00 -0.91 -16.94
CA LYS A 70 -4.89 0.01 -17.22
C LYS A 70 -3.83 0.03 -16.10
N PHE A 71 -4.23 -0.32 -14.88
CA PHE A 71 -3.37 -0.22 -13.69
C PHE A 71 -2.72 -1.55 -13.28
N ILE A 72 -3.09 -2.65 -13.93
CA ILE A 72 -2.54 -3.95 -13.54
C ILE A 72 -1.57 -4.42 -14.62
N ASP A 73 -0.35 -3.99 -14.48
CA ASP A 73 0.78 -4.55 -15.23
C ASP A 73 1.30 -5.78 -14.48
N VAL A 74 0.46 -6.83 -14.38
CA VAL A 74 0.92 -8.09 -13.79
C VAL A 74 1.57 -8.91 -14.88
N PRO A 75 2.88 -9.16 -14.78
CA PRO A 75 3.53 -10.06 -15.72
C PRO A 75 2.95 -11.48 -15.59
N TYR A 76 2.63 -12.11 -16.73
CA TYR A 76 2.44 -13.56 -16.86
C TYR A 76 1.10 -14.21 -16.46
N GLY A 77 -0.04 -13.57 -16.69
CA GLY A 77 -1.32 -14.30 -16.78
C GLY A 77 -1.80 -15.02 -15.52
N ILE A 78 -1.41 -14.53 -14.36
CA ILE A 78 -1.69 -15.15 -13.08
C ILE A 78 -2.97 -14.55 -12.50
N ASP A 79 -3.61 -15.28 -11.60
CA ASP A 79 -4.84 -15.01 -10.84
C ASP A 79 -5.10 -13.51 -10.53
N ILE A 80 -5.22 -12.73 -11.58
CA ILE A 80 -5.58 -11.32 -11.49
C ILE A 80 -7.05 -11.25 -11.14
N PRO A 81 -7.50 -10.32 -10.29
CA PRO A 81 -8.91 -10.11 -10.07
C PRO A 81 -9.66 -9.97 -11.39
N PRO A 82 -10.82 -10.60 -11.55
CA PRO A 82 -11.62 -10.41 -12.76
C PRO A 82 -11.98 -8.93 -12.91
N ASP A 83 -11.95 -8.43 -14.12
CA ASP A 83 -12.29 -7.05 -14.45
C ASP A 83 -13.26 -7.00 -15.63
N PRO A 84 -14.51 -7.52 -15.47
CA PRO A 84 -15.49 -7.49 -16.52
C PRO A 84 -15.93 -6.05 -16.82
N PRO A 85 -16.31 -5.75 -18.08
CA PRO A 85 -16.83 -4.43 -18.43
C PRO A 85 -18.12 -4.12 -17.63
N PRO A 86 -18.39 -2.81 -17.38
CA PRO A 86 -19.63 -2.39 -16.73
C PRO A 86 -20.88 -2.91 -17.44
N ILE A 87 -21.89 -3.30 -16.68
CA ILE A 87 -23.19 -3.73 -17.21
C ILE A 87 -24.24 -2.65 -16.85
N ASN A 88 -24.88 -2.07 -17.85
CA ASN A 88 -25.87 -0.99 -17.67
C ASN A 88 -25.28 0.19 -16.87
N ASN A 89 -24.03 0.56 -17.13
CA ASN A 89 -23.31 1.60 -16.41
C ASN A 89 -23.17 1.34 -14.91
N GLN A 90 -23.08 0.06 -14.51
CA GLN A 90 -22.93 -0.37 -13.12
C GLN A 90 -21.76 -1.33 -12.94
N LEU A 91 -21.08 -1.23 -11.79
CA LEU A 91 -20.04 -2.14 -11.33
C LEU A 91 -20.46 -2.79 -10.01
N PRO A 92 -20.04 -4.03 -9.73
CA PRO A 92 -20.17 -4.59 -8.40
C PRO A 92 -19.15 -3.92 -7.45
N VAL A 93 -19.49 -3.82 -6.17
CA VAL A 93 -18.64 -3.19 -5.14
C VAL A 93 -17.25 -3.83 -5.09
N TRP A 94 -17.16 -5.18 -5.14
CA TRP A 94 -15.87 -5.87 -5.13
C TRP A 94 -14.93 -5.40 -6.26
N GLN A 95 -15.50 -5.10 -7.44
CA GLN A 95 -14.71 -4.63 -8.58
C GLN A 95 -14.22 -3.20 -8.36
N ILE A 96 -15.07 -2.33 -7.82
CA ILE A 96 -14.68 -0.94 -7.49
C ILE A 96 -13.54 -0.96 -6.46
N LEU A 97 -13.71 -1.71 -5.36
CA LEU A 97 -12.70 -1.77 -4.31
C LEU A 97 -11.36 -2.33 -4.82
N SER A 98 -11.38 -3.43 -5.59
CA SER A 98 -10.15 -4.07 -6.04
C SER A 98 -9.45 -3.34 -7.18
N ILE A 99 -10.19 -2.86 -8.20
CA ILE A 99 -9.59 -2.24 -9.40
C ILE A 99 -9.07 -0.83 -9.12
N TYR A 100 -9.68 -0.10 -8.19
CA TYR A 100 -9.28 1.26 -7.87
C TYR A 100 -8.37 1.38 -6.65
N SER A 101 -8.08 0.29 -5.92
CA SER A 101 -7.08 0.33 -4.83
C SER A 101 -5.69 0.77 -5.30
N PRO A 102 -5.17 0.45 -6.49
CA PRO A 102 -3.88 0.95 -6.96
C PRO A 102 -3.85 2.42 -7.41
N GLU A 103 -4.97 3.13 -7.47
CA GLU A 103 -5.03 4.51 -8.00
C GLU A 103 -4.04 5.50 -7.36
N PRO A 104 -3.75 5.45 -6.04
CA PRO A 104 -2.73 6.33 -5.46
C PRO A 104 -1.36 6.17 -6.10
N ASP A 105 -0.96 4.96 -6.49
CA ASP A 105 0.31 4.69 -7.18
C ASP A 105 0.39 5.33 -8.56
N PHE A 106 -0.75 5.57 -9.20
CA PHE A 106 -0.85 6.25 -10.48
C PHE A 106 -1.06 7.76 -10.33
N GLY A 107 -0.85 8.29 -9.12
CA GLY A 107 -0.84 9.71 -8.83
C GLY A 107 -2.19 10.30 -8.46
N MET A 108 -3.24 9.47 -8.24
CA MET A 108 -4.56 9.99 -7.82
C MET A 108 -4.56 10.58 -6.40
N ASP A 109 -3.44 10.52 -5.70
CA ASP A 109 -3.18 11.16 -4.41
C ASP A 109 -2.26 12.38 -4.53
N GLU A 110 -1.81 12.76 -5.73
CA GLU A 110 -0.93 13.91 -5.91
C GLU A 110 -1.58 15.23 -5.47
N GLY A 111 -0.77 16.13 -4.95
CA GLY A 111 -1.22 17.45 -4.51
C GLY A 111 -1.90 17.47 -3.14
N LEU A 112 -2.06 16.34 -2.45
CA LEU A 112 -2.64 16.29 -1.10
C LEU A 112 -1.88 17.18 -0.12
N LYS A 113 -2.62 17.96 0.67
CA LYS A 113 -2.08 18.83 1.73
C LYS A 113 -2.21 18.15 3.09
N LEU A 114 -1.30 17.23 3.38
CA LEU A 114 -1.36 16.35 4.55
C LEU A 114 -0.74 16.99 5.80
N HIS A 115 0.15 17.97 5.64
CA HIS A 115 0.86 18.58 6.75
C HIS A 115 1.20 20.05 6.49
N PRO A 116 1.10 20.98 7.46
CA PRO A 116 1.44 22.39 7.29
C PRO A 116 2.88 22.65 6.82
N LEU A 117 3.80 21.74 7.14
CA LEU A 117 5.21 21.82 6.73
C LEU A 117 5.52 21.03 5.46
N GLN A 118 4.51 20.56 4.73
CA GLN A 118 4.70 19.72 3.55
C GLN A 118 5.56 20.42 2.48
N GLY A 119 5.45 21.75 2.35
CA GLY A 119 6.33 22.52 1.46
C GLY A 119 7.84 22.40 1.77
N LEU A 120 8.22 21.95 2.99
CA LEU A 120 9.61 21.70 3.37
C LEU A 120 10.05 20.27 3.13
N ILE A 121 9.14 19.31 3.18
CA ILE A 121 9.43 17.87 3.02
C ILE A 121 9.10 17.38 1.60
N GLY A 122 8.42 18.20 0.80
CA GLY A 122 7.96 17.86 -0.54
C GLY A 122 6.65 17.08 -0.54
N ASN A 123 6.18 16.75 -1.73
CA ASN A 123 4.95 15.99 -1.97
C ASN A 123 5.21 14.81 -2.93
N SER A 124 6.33 14.11 -2.73
CA SER A 124 6.63 12.90 -3.50
C SER A 124 5.71 11.75 -3.08
N GLN A 125 5.58 10.75 -3.94
CA GLN A 125 4.84 9.53 -3.63
C GLN A 125 5.32 8.92 -2.30
N GLY A 126 6.62 8.78 -2.07
CA GLY A 126 7.15 8.26 -0.81
C GLY A 126 6.70 9.04 0.44
N VAL A 127 6.49 10.37 0.34
CA VAL A 127 5.95 11.16 1.46
C VAL A 127 4.50 10.76 1.79
N ARG A 128 3.72 10.40 0.80
CA ARG A 128 2.31 10.07 0.96
C ARG A 128 2.04 8.60 1.27
N HIS A 129 2.95 7.68 0.86
CA HIS A 129 2.79 6.22 0.96
C HIS A 129 3.57 5.57 2.09
N MET A 130 4.49 6.30 2.73
CA MET A 130 5.33 5.77 3.80
C MET A 130 5.06 6.46 5.13
N ARG A 131 5.40 5.79 6.24
CA ARG A 131 5.32 6.33 7.59
C ARG A 131 6.51 5.87 8.41
N TYR A 132 7.65 6.53 8.25
CA TYR A 132 8.86 6.13 8.96
C TYR A 132 8.86 6.51 10.43
N LYS A 133 9.21 5.54 11.26
CA LYS A 133 9.50 5.75 12.67
C LYS A 133 11.01 5.57 12.90
N ILE A 134 11.70 6.69 13.14
CA ILE A 134 13.13 6.72 13.35
C ILE A 134 13.37 7.18 14.80
N GLY A 135 13.44 6.24 15.73
CA GLY A 135 13.46 6.56 17.16
C GLY A 135 12.16 7.25 17.59
N ILE A 136 12.27 8.50 18.06
CA ILE A 136 11.12 9.35 18.45
C ILE A 136 10.58 10.20 17.28
N LEU A 137 11.29 10.24 16.16
CA LEU A 137 10.91 11.04 15.00
C LEU A 137 9.97 10.20 14.11
N LYS A 138 8.91 10.84 13.66
CA LYS A 138 8.03 10.34 12.61
C LYS A 138 8.27 11.15 11.35
N ALA A 139 8.41 10.47 10.20
CA ALA A 139 8.56 11.09 8.89
C ALA A 139 7.52 10.48 7.95
N PHE A 140 7.07 11.32 6.99
CA PHE A 140 6.05 10.95 6.00
C PHE A 140 4.64 10.79 6.56
N GLU A 141 3.66 10.64 5.68
CA GLU A 141 2.28 10.99 6.00
C GLU A 141 1.25 9.94 5.50
N ALA A 142 1.64 8.68 5.30
CA ALA A 142 0.73 7.62 4.81
C ALA A 142 -0.51 7.44 5.70
N ASP A 143 -0.35 7.57 7.02
CA ASP A 143 -1.45 7.55 7.97
C ASP A 143 -2.46 8.68 7.74
N LYS A 144 -2.00 9.84 7.31
CA LYS A 144 -2.87 10.98 6.96
C LYS A 144 -3.48 10.84 5.58
N SER A 145 -2.75 10.26 4.61
CA SER A 145 -3.32 9.92 3.30
C SER A 145 -4.49 8.95 3.47
N PHE A 146 -4.34 7.93 4.29
CA PHE A 146 -5.42 7.03 4.67
C PHE A 146 -6.65 7.80 5.18
N LEU A 147 -6.47 8.60 6.25
CA LEU A 147 -7.57 9.36 6.85
C LEU A 147 -8.22 10.37 5.91
N TYR A 148 -7.43 10.95 5.01
CA TYR A 148 -7.96 11.84 3.97
C TYR A 148 -8.97 11.10 3.09
N PHE A 149 -8.62 9.94 2.56
CA PHE A 149 -9.52 9.18 1.70
C PHE A 149 -10.67 8.51 2.46
N VAL A 150 -10.51 8.15 3.73
CA VAL A 150 -11.63 7.76 4.61
C VAL A 150 -12.67 8.89 4.71
N ASN A 151 -12.21 10.13 4.93
CA ASN A 151 -13.12 11.28 5.01
C ASN A 151 -13.79 11.59 3.66
N MET A 152 -13.06 11.47 2.54
CA MET A 152 -13.63 11.65 1.20
C MET A 152 -14.69 10.58 0.90
N SER A 153 -14.41 9.33 1.26
CA SER A 153 -15.36 8.22 1.13
C SER A 153 -16.63 8.49 1.93
N LYS A 154 -16.49 8.85 3.20
CA LYS A 154 -17.63 9.21 4.07
C LYS A 154 -18.48 10.34 3.46
N GLN A 155 -17.83 11.42 3.02
CA GLN A 155 -18.52 12.54 2.37
C GLN A 155 -19.29 12.09 1.12
N ALA A 156 -18.73 11.17 0.32
CA ALA A 156 -19.39 10.67 -0.88
C ALA A 156 -20.65 9.86 -0.52
N PHE A 157 -20.59 8.97 0.44
CA PHE A 157 -21.76 8.23 0.94
C PHE A 157 -22.82 9.17 1.55
N GLU A 158 -22.42 10.16 2.33
CA GLU A 158 -23.34 11.18 2.88
C GLU A 158 -24.06 11.98 1.79
N ASN A 159 -23.44 12.15 0.62
CA ASN A 159 -24.04 12.78 -0.56
C ASN A 159 -24.87 11.80 -1.42
N GLY A 160 -24.98 10.53 -1.04
CA GLY A 160 -25.66 9.49 -1.81
C GLY A 160 -24.89 9.01 -3.04
N ASP A 161 -23.60 9.28 -3.13
CA ASP A 161 -22.73 8.87 -4.23
C ASP A 161 -21.92 7.62 -3.83
N GLU A 162 -22.57 6.47 -3.93
CA GLU A 162 -21.98 5.19 -3.56
C GLU A 162 -20.72 4.87 -4.40
N TYR A 163 -20.72 5.21 -5.71
CA TYR A 163 -19.59 4.90 -6.58
C TYR A 163 -18.29 5.58 -6.12
N TRP A 164 -18.35 6.88 -5.89
CA TRP A 164 -17.19 7.60 -5.36
C TRP A 164 -16.93 7.28 -3.89
N GLY A 165 -17.95 6.92 -3.14
CA GLY A 165 -17.80 6.39 -1.79
C GLY A 165 -16.88 5.17 -1.76
N TYR A 166 -17.20 4.14 -2.53
CA TYR A 166 -16.36 2.93 -2.63
C TYR A 166 -15.01 3.19 -3.32
N ARG A 167 -14.94 4.07 -4.30
CA ARG A 167 -13.70 4.37 -5.00
C ARG A 167 -12.69 5.12 -4.10
N PHE A 168 -13.15 6.07 -3.28
CA PHE A 168 -12.30 6.68 -2.24
C PHE A 168 -11.95 5.69 -1.13
N LEU A 169 -12.85 4.79 -0.78
CA LEU A 169 -12.56 3.72 0.18
C LEU A 169 -11.45 2.78 -0.33
N ALA A 170 -11.47 2.44 -1.61
CA ALA A 170 -10.40 1.68 -2.27
C ALA A 170 -9.04 2.38 -2.14
N ARG A 171 -9.00 3.70 -2.36
CA ARG A 171 -7.78 4.50 -2.15
C ARG A 171 -7.35 4.54 -0.68
N ALA A 172 -8.29 4.55 0.27
CA ALA A 172 -7.95 4.46 1.69
C ALA A 172 -7.30 3.11 2.02
N ILE A 173 -7.88 2.00 1.56
CA ILE A 173 -7.34 0.63 1.76
C ILE A 173 -5.89 0.54 1.29
N HIS A 174 -5.56 1.13 0.14
CA HIS A 174 -4.21 1.17 -0.41
C HIS A 174 -3.16 1.59 0.65
N PHE A 175 -3.40 2.63 1.41
CA PHE A 175 -2.42 3.13 2.39
C PHE A 175 -2.24 2.21 3.61
N ILE A 176 -3.28 1.45 4.02
CA ILE A 176 -3.10 0.40 5.03
C ILE A 176 -2.29 -0.77 4.44
N GLU A 177 -2.55 -1.12 3.19
CA GLU A 177 -1.79 -2.15 2.48
C GLU A 177 -0.32 -1.74 2.33
N ASP A 178 -0.04 -0.50 1.97
CA ASP A 178 1.32 0.06 1.95
C ASP A 178 2.01 -0.10 3.30
N LEU A 179 1.33 0.24 4.39
CA LEU A 179 1.90 0.13 5.73
C LEU A 179 2.03 -1.31 6.23
N SER A 180 1.47 -2.29 5.52
CA SER A 180 1.76 -3.70 5.73
C SER A 180 3.11 -4.13 5.14
N GLN A 181 3.72 -3.32 4.27
CA GLN A 181 5.07 -3.55 3.74
C GLN A 181 6.12 -2.99 4.72
N PRO A 182 7.05 -3.83 5.25
CA PRO A 182 7.97 -3.41 6.31
C PRO A 182 8.83 -2.19 6.00
N TYR A 183 9.28 -2.05 4.75
CA TYR A 183 10.12 -0.92 4.34
C TYR A 183 9.35 0.38 4.11
N HIS A 184 8.02 0.34 4.08
CA HIS A 184 7.19 1.54 4.12
C HIS A 184 7.14 2.15 5.53
N ASN A 185 7.51 1.39 6.56
CA ASN A 185 7.55 1.84 7.96
C ASN A 185 8.97 2.12 8.47
N SER A 186 10.00 1.54 7.84
CA SER A 186 11.41 1.77 8.20
C SER A 186 12.32 1.48 7.01
N PRO A 187 13.22 2.40 6.61
CA PRO A 187 14.12 2.19 5.47
C PRO A 187 15.35 1.34 5.82
N GLY A 188 15.59 1.07 7.09
CA GLY A 188 16.77 0.39 7.61
C GLY A 188 17.05 0.77 9.05
N THR A 189 18.15 0.29 9.60
CA THR A 189 18.59 0.69 10.94
C THR A 189 19.11 2.14 10.92
N PHE A 190 19.10 2.81 12.07
CA PHE A 190 19.61 4.17 12.21
C PHE A 190 21.07 4.34 11.70
N PHE A 191 21.93 3.37 11.98
CA PHE A 191 23.34 3.41 11.51
C PHE A 191 23.47 3.20 10.01
N GLU A 192 22.61 2.37 9.41
CA GLU A 192 22.57 2.17 7.96
C GLU A 192 22.12 3.44 7.24
N MET A 193 21.11 4.13 7.76
CA MET A 193 20.66 5.42 7.21
C MET A 193 21.75 6.47 7.27
N ILE A 194 22.49 6.58 8.40
CA ILE A 194 23.66 7.45 8.47
C ILE A 194 24.69 7.03 7.41
N GLY A 195 24.97 5.73 7.32
CA GLY A 195 25.93 5.23 6.32
C GLY A 195 25.52 5.51 4.89
N ALA A 196 24.23 5.41 4.58
CA ALA A 196 23.66 5.71 3.25
C ALA A 196 23.82 7.18 2.85
N ALA A 197 23.73 8.10 3.81
CA ALA A 197 23.94 9.52 3.57
C ALA A 197 25.36 9.87 3.07
N PHE A 198 26.33 9.02 3.37
CA PHE A 198 27.73 9.21 2.99
C PHE A 198 28.24 8.21 1.95
N SER A 199 27.39 7.27 1.50
CA SER A 199 27.79 6.22 0.57
C SER A 199 26.65 5.84 -0.35
N LYS A 200 26.80 6.15 -1.65
CA LYS A 200 25.83 5.76 -2.69
C LYS A 200 25.57 4.25 -2.70
N ASN A 201 26.60 3.45 -2.49
CA ASN A 201 26.46 1.99 -2.45
C ASN A 201 25.58 1.53 -1.28
N LYS A 202 25.75 2.12 -0.08
CA LYS A 202 24.88 1.81 1.06
C LYS A 202 23.44 2.31 0.84
N ALA A 203 23.26 3.47 0.19
CA ALA A 203 21.94 3.96 -0.18
C ALA A 203 21.26 3.01 -1.17
N ASN A 204 21.99 2.56 -2.21
CA ASN A 204 21.47 1.58 -3.16
C ASN A 204 21.05 0.27 -2.49
N LYS A 205 21.85 -0.26 -1.54
CA LYS A 205 21.48 -1.48 -0.80
C LYS A 205 20.17 -1.33 -0.03
N LEU A 206 19.91 -0.18 0.59
CA LEU A 206 18.65 0.08 1.30
C LEU A 206 17.48 0.20 0.32
N ASN A 207 17.65 0.94 -0.76
CA ASN A 207 16.62 1.08 -1.78
C ASN A 207 16.28 -0.28 -2.44
N ASN A 208 17.29 -1.05 -2.80
CA ASN A 208 17.08 -2.36 -3.42
C ASN A 208 16.48 -3.39 -2.46
N ALA A 209 16.74 -3.27 -1.14
CA ALA A 209 16.05 -4.08 -0.14
C ALA A 209 14.56 -3.73 -0.02
N HIS A 210 14.21 -2.45 -0.19
CA HIS A 210 12.81 -2.00 -0.27
C HIS A 210 12.12 -2.61 -1.50
N TYR A 211 12.67 -2.40 -2.71
CA TYR A 211 12.10 -2.95 -3.94
C TYR A 211 12.03 -4.48 -3.95
N LEU A 212 13.06 -5.14 -3.40
CA LEU A 212 13.03 -6.58 -3.23
C LEU A 212 11.82 -7.02 -2.38
N MET A 213 11.47 -6.26 -1.34
CA MET A 213 10.31 -6.62 -0.51
C MET A 213 9.00 -6.42 -1.25
N ASP A 214 8.88 -5.38 -2.10
CA ASP A 214 7.73 -5.20 -2.98
C ASP A 214 7.59 -6.37 -3.96
N ASP A 215 8.68 -6.73 -4.65
CA ASP A 215 8.72 -7.87 -5.56
C ASP A 215 8.48 -9.20 -4.83
N TYR A 216 8.92 -9.33 -3.57
CA TYR A 216 8.69 -10.52 -2.79
C TYR A 216 7.22 -10.70 -2.39
N LEU A 217 6.50 -9.62 -2.09
CA LEU A 217 5.06 -9.68 -1.86
C LEU A 217 4.31 -10.13 -3.13
N ILE A 218 4.71 -9.62 -4.29
CA ILE A 218 4.20 -10.07 -5.59
C ILE A 218 4.51 -11.57 -5.80
N TYR A 219 5.75 -11.97 -5.52
CA TYR A 219 6.16 -13.38 -5.60
C TYR A 219 5.29 -14.28 -4.71
N LEU A 220 5.03 -13.88 -3.47
CA LEU A 220 4.19 -14.66 -2.55
C LEU A 220 2.74 -14.76 -3.01
N LEU A 221 2.18 -13.68 -3.57
CA LEU A 221 0.78 -13.66 -4.01
C LEU A 221 0.56 -14.46 -5.29
N PHE A 222 1.52 -14.45 -6.21
CA PHE A 222 1.29 -14.92 -7.57
C PHE A 222 2.16 -16.11 -8.00
N TYR A 223 3.34 -16.28 -7.44
CA TYR A 223 4.34 -17.25 -7.94
C TYR A 223 4.73 -18.33 -6.93
N SER A 224 4.46 -18.10 -5.64
CA SER A 224 4.73 -19.05 -4.58
C SER A 224 3.58 -20.04 -4.40
N ASP A 225 3.56 -20.76 -3.28
CA ASP A 225 2.45 -21.62 -2.90
C ASP A 225 1.20 -20.81 -2.47
N ALA A 226 0.10 -21.51 -2.17
CA ALA A 226 -1.16 -20.88 -1.77
C ALA A 226 -1.14 -20.18 -0.40
N ALA A 227 -0.04 -20.27 0.36
CA ALA A 227 -0.02 -19.84 1.77
C ALA A 227 -0.38 -18.36 1.96
N ALA A 228 0.05 -17.46 1.06
CA ALA A 228 -0.32 -16.05 1.14
C ALA A 228 -1.83 -15.84 0.97
N LYS A 229 -2.43 -16.48 -0.04
CA LYS A 229 -3.89 -16.44 -0.26
C LYS A 229 -4.65 -17.03 0.92
N GLU A 230 -4.20 -18.16 1.44
CA GLU A 230 -4.85 -18.85 2.56
C GLU A 230 -4.89 -18.00 3.83
N VAL A 231 -3.78 -17.33 4.19
CA VAL A 231 -3.75 -16.48 5.38
C VAL A 231 -4.58 -15.21 5.21
N ILE A 232 -4.67 -14.65 4.00
CA ILE A 232 -5.52 -13.49 3.70
C ILE A 232 -7.00 -13.86 3.77
N LEU A 233 -7.40 -14.92 3.06
CA LEU A 233 -8.79 -15.39 3.04
C LEU A 233 -9.24 -15.86 4.43
N GLY A 234 -8.38 -16.55 5.18
CA GLY A 234 -8.66 -17.05 6.53
C GLY A 234 -8.65 -15.99 7.63
N ALA A 235 -8.21 -14.77 7.34
CA ALA A 235 -8.13 -13.68 8.31
C ALA A 235 -9.50 -13.33 8.89
N LYS A 236 -9.59 -13.14 10.21
CA LYS A 236 -10.81 -12.74 10.90
C LYS A 236 -10.76 -11.26 11.28
N PRO A 237 -11.86 -10.51 11.16
CA PRO A 237 -11.85 -9.08 11.42
C PRO A 237 -11.43 -8.75 12.86
N ILE A 238 -10.61 -7.70 13.00
CA ILE A 238 -10.21 -7.10 14.27
C ILE A 238 -10.70 -5.66 14.26
N PHE A 239 -11.36 -5.25 15.34
CA PHE A 239 -11.97 -3.93 15.48
C PHE A 239 -11.19 -3.04 16.44
N PHE A 240 -11.17 -1.73 16.17
CA PHE A 240 -10.54 -0.70 16.99
C PHE A 240 -11.49 0.48 17.20
N ASP A 241 -11.17 1.34 18.17
CA ASP A 241 -12.04 2.44 18.59
C ASP A 241 -12.03 3.63 17.62
N SER A 242 -10.99 3.76 16.78
CA SER A 242 -10.85 4.85 15.82
C SER A 242 -10.18 4.40 14.52
N TYR A 243 -10.43 5.12 13.43
CA TYR A 243 -9.77 4.83 12.14
C TYR A 243 -8.25 5.02 12.21
N GLU A 244 -7.78 5.95 13.04
CA GLU A 244 -6.35 6.13 13.32
C GLU A 244 -5.72 4.90 13.94
N ASP A 245 -6.45 4.17 14.79
CA ASP A 245 -5.92 2.97 15.43
C ASP A 245 -5.76 1.81 14.46
N TYR A 246 -6.65 1.66 13.45
CA TYR A 246 -6.48 0.64 12.41
C TYR A 246 -5.12 0.79 11.69
N VAL A 247 -4.84 1.98 11.19
CA VAL A 247 -3.59 2.23 10.45
C VAL A 247 -2.36 2.14 11.37
N LYS A 248 -2.47 2.62 12.59
CA LYS A 248 -1.41 2.60 13.59
C LYS A 248 -1.05 1.17 14.02
N GLU A 249 -2.04 0.30 14.18
CA GLU A 249 -1.82 -1.09 14.60
C GLU A 249 -1.16 -1.92 13.49
N VAL A 250 -1.54 -1.76 12.22
CA VAL A 250 -0.83 -2.38 11.10
C VAL A 250 0.63 -1.91 11.07
N MET A 251 0.86 -0.60 11.18
CA MET A 251 2.21 -0.03 11.22
C MET A 251 3.04 -0.60 12.37
N ASN A 252 2.49 -0.64 13.60
CA ASN A 252 3.21 -1.14 14.77
C ASN A 252 3.57 -2.63 14.61
N TYR A 253 2.60 -3.44 14.18
CA TYR A 253 2.82 -4.88 13.98
C TYR A 253 3.91 -5.13 12.93
N THR A 254 3.86 -4.40 11.84
CA THR A 254 4.84 -4.51 10.74
C THR A 254 6.24 -4.06 11.20
N LEU A 255 6.32 -2.98 11.99
CA LEU A 255 7.58 -2.51 12.58
C LEU A 255 8.21 -3.52 13.53
N ASP A 256 7.42 -4.28 14.28
CA ASP A 256 7.93 -5.33 15.17
C ASP A 256 8.58 -6.49 14.38
N LYS A 257 8.11 -6.73 13.16
CA LYS A 257 8.66 -7.77 12.26
C LYS A 257 9.86 -7.28 11.43
N PHE A 258 9.95 -5.98 11.19
CA PHE A 258 10.98 -5.37 10.35
C PHE A 258 12.42 -5.79 10.70
N PRO A 259 12.89 -5.82 11.96
CA PRO A 259 14.29 -6.18 12.28
C PRO A 259 14.65 -7.59 11.82
N ILE A 260 13.71 -8.53 11.90
CA ILE A 260 13.91 -9.91 11.48
C ILE A 260 13.98 -9.97 9.96
N ILE A 261 12.97 -9.42 9.28
CA ILE A 261 12.89 -9.40 7.81
C ILE A 261 14.12 -8.70 7.22
N HIS A 262 14.46 -7.53 7.71
CA HIS A 262 15.62 -6.76 7.24
C HIS A 262 16.94 -7.54 7.39
N LYS A 263 17.15 -8.18 8.53
CA LYS A 263 18.33 -9.04 8.76
C LYS A 263 18.39 -10.19 7.78
N GLU A 264 17.27 -10.90 7.61
CA GLU A 264 17.24 -12.10 6.76
C GLU A 264 17.34 -11.75 5.26
N ILE A 265 16.79 -10.62 4.82
CA ILE A 265 17.03 -10.08 3.45
C ILE A 265 18.52 -9.86 3.23
N LYS A 266 19.20 -9.23 4.18
CA LYS A 266 20.66 -9.01 4.08
C LYS A 266 21.44 -10.32 4.08
N ASN A 267 21.02 -11.30 4.86
CA ASN A 267 21.64 -12.65 4.88
C ASN A 267 21.44 -13.38 3.56
N ALA A 268 20.24 -13.31 2.97
CA ALA A 268 19.89 -14.02 1.75
C ALA A 268 20.54 -13.42 0.49
N PHE A 269 20.61 -12.08 0.42
CA PHE A 269 21.02 -11.38 -0.81
C PHE A 269 22.36 -10.64 -0.70
N GLY A 270 22.78 -10.21 0.50
CA GLY A 270 24.10 -9.65 0.75
C GLY A 270 24.49 -8.54 -0.24
N ASP A 271 25.60 -8.78 -0.97
CA ASP A 271 26.11 -7.82 -1.96
C ASP A 271 25.25 -7.73 -3.24
N LYS A 272 24.37 -8.68 -3.51
CA LYS A 272 23.41 -8.56 -4.63
C LYS A 272 22.51 -7.32 -4.47
N LEU A 273 22.28 -6.85 -3.25
CA LEU A 273 21.54 -5.61 -2.98
C LEU A 273 22.23 -4.33 -3.52
N GLU A 274 23.45 -4.40 -4.06
CA GLU A 274 24.09 -3.26 -4.73
C GLU A 274 23.42 -2.91 -6.06
N SER A 275 22.65 -3.86 -6.62
CA SER A 275 21.84 -3.73 -7.83
C SER A 275 20.42 -4.28 -7.58
N PRO A 276 19.44 -3.96 -8.45
CA PRO A 276 18.09 -4.53 -8.35
C PRO A 276 18.14 -6.06 -8.36
N VAL A 277 17.36 -6.67 -7.47
CA VAL A 277 17.19 -8.13 -7.36
C VAL A 277 16.01 -8.54 -8.23
N SER A 278 16.17 -9.53 -9.07
CA SER A 278 15.12 -10.00 -9.98
C SER A 278 14.18 -11.01 -9.31
N LEU A 279 12.98 -11.20 -9.86
CA LEU A 279 12.06 -12.27 -9.44
C LEU A 279 12.70 -13.66 -9.54
N VAL A 280 13.57 -13.89 -10.51
CA VAL A 280 14.33 -15.16 -10.65
C VAL A 280 15.30 -15.35 -9.48
N ASP A 281 15.95 -14.29 -9.01
CA ASP A 281 16.81 -14.36 -7.82
C ASP A 281 16.01 -14.68 -6.55
N ILE A 282 14.80 -14.10 -6.42
CA ILE A 282 13.86 -14.39 -5.33
C ILE A 282 13.44 -15.85 -5.38
N GLU A 283 13.01 -16.36 -6.52
CA GLU A 283 12.60 -17.75 -6.72
C GLU A 283 13.74 -18.74 -6.37
N ASN A 284 14.95 -18.43 -6.83
CA ASN A 284 16.12 -19.27 -6.52
C ASN A 284 16.45 -19.25 -5.00
N ALA A 285 16.38 -18.08 -4.35
CA ALA A 285 16.61 -17.97 -2.93
C ALA A 285 15.55 -18.72 -2.10
N ASP A 286 14.28 -18.73 -2.57
CA ASP A 286 13.21 -19.50 -1.95
C ASP A 286 13.44 -21.02 -2.10
N LYS A 287 13.76 -21.49 -3.31
CA LYS A 287 14.13 -22.90 -3.57
C LYS A 287 15.33 -23.36 -2.75
N ASP A 288 16.30 -22.49 -2.50
CA ASP A 288 17.46 -22.75 -1.64
C ASP A 288 17.11 -22.73 -0.14
N GLY A 289 15.87 -22.43 0.23
CA GLY A 289 15.42 -22.33 1.63
C GLY A 289 15.92 -21.07 2.37
N LYS A 290 16.48 -20.08 1.66
CA LYS A 290 17.02 -18.85 2.26
C LYS A 290 15.93 -17.89 2.73
N LEU A 291 14.69 -18.03 2.22
CA LEU A 291 13.57 -17.12 2.49
C LEU A 291 12.57 -17.66 3.52
N VAL A 292 12.76 -18.83 4.08
CA VAL A 292 11.81 -19.49 5.00
C VAL A 292 11.38 -18.57 6.14
N LYS A 293 12.32 -17.86 6.75
CA LYS A 293 12.03 -16.98 7.88
C LYS A 293 11.37 -15.67 7.43
N ILE A 294 11.79 -15.11 6.31
CA ILE A 294 11.15 -13.94 5.68
C ILE A 294 9.70 -14.30 5.35
N LYS A 295 9.46 -15.46 4.72
CA LYS A 295 8.13 -15.98 4.39
C LYS A 295 7.24 -16.06 5.62
N SER A 296 7.72 -16.67 6.69
CA SER A 296 6.96 -16.82 7.94
C SER A 296 6.54 -15.47 8.53
N GLU A 297 7.45 -14.49 8.61
CA GLU A 297 7.14 -13.16 9.14
C GLU A 297 6.22 -12.38 8.20
N THR A 298 6.43 -12.50 6.89
CA THR A 298 5.58 -11.82 5.88
C THR A 298 4.16 -12.39 5.89
N LEU A 299 3.99 -13.72 5.96
CA LEU A 299 2.66 -14.33 6.09
C LEU A 299 1.95 -13.91 7.38
N SER A 300 2.70 -13.74 8.47
CA SER A 300 2.17 -13.21 9.73
C SER A 300 1.67 -11.75 9.57
N ILE A 301 2.41 -10.90 8.85
CA ILE A 301 1.98 -9.53 8.53
C ILE A 301 0.73 -9.56 7.65
N LEU A 302 0.72 -10.33 6.57
CA LEU A 302 -0.43 -10.43 5.67
C LEU A 302 -1.69 -10.90 6.39
N SER A 303 -1.57 -11.90 7.27
CA SER A 303 -2.70 -12.38 8.09
C SER A 303 -3.23 -11.29 9.03
N TYR A 304 -2.33 -10.60 9.75
CA TYR A 304 -2.73 -9.56 10.70
C TYR A 304 -3.30 -8.34 9.99
N SER A 305 -2.64 -7.81 8.97
CA SER A 305 -3.12 -6.64 8.22
C SER A 305 -4.45 -6.93 7.50
N SER A 306 -4.62 -8.13 6.95
CA SER A 306 -5.93 -8.53 6.38
C SER A 306 -7.04 -8.54 7.44
N SER A 307 -6.74 -9.02 8.65
CA SER A 307 -7.70 -8.99 9.77
C SER A 307 -8.08 -7.55 10.16
N VAL A 308 -7.10 -6.66 10.19
CA VAL A 308 -7.31 -5.24 10.51
C VAL A 308 -8.10 -4.54 9.39
N ILE A 309 -7.76 -4.78 8.12
CA ILE A 309 -8.46 -4.19 6.97
C ILE A 309 -9.92 -4.70 6.89
N LYS A 310 -10.17 -5.99 7.14
CA LYS A 310 -11.53 -6.53 7.22
C LYS A 310 -12.34 -5.84 8.33
N GLY A 311 -11.75 -5.68 9.51
CA GLY A 311 -12.39 -4.96 10.63
C GLY A 311 -12.70 -3.51 10.27
N PHE A 312 -11.74 -2.80 9.67
CA PHE A 312 -11.93 -1.43 9.19
C PHE A 312 -13.08 -1.33 8.16
N LEU A 313 -13.10 -2.22 7.17
CA LEU A 313 -14.16 -2.22 6.14
C LEU A 313 -15.55 -2.43 6.74
N LEU A 314 -15.70 -3.42 7.63
CA LEU A 314 -16.98 -3.71 8.29
C LEU A 314 -17.43 -2.53 9.17
N ASP A 315 -16.52 -1.96 9.95
CA ASP A 315 -16.81 -0.81 10.81
C ASP A 315 -17.20 0.42 9.99
N PHE A 316 -16.43 0.72 8.94
CA PHE A 316 -16.69 1.85 8.05
C PHE A 316 -18.02 1.69 7.32
N LEU A 317 -18.28 0.56 6.66
CA LEU A 317 -19.49 0.31 5.88
C LEU A 317 -20.75 0.33 6.77
N ASN A 318 -20.65 -0.22 7.99
CA ASN A 318 -21.71 -0.10 8.98
C ASN A 318 -21.96 1.37 9.39
N SER A 319 -20.90 2.16 9.55
CA SER A 319 -21.01 3.58 9.96
C SER A 319 -21.70 4.47 8.92
N VAL A 320 -21.63 4.08 7.63
CA VAL A 320 -22.29 4.80 6.52
C VAL A 320 -23.60 4.14 6.06
N GLY A 321 -24.03 3.04 6.71
CA GLY A 321 -25.31 2.36 6.46
C GLY A 321 -25.32 1.48 5.21
N GLU A 322 -24.17 0.99 4.77
CA GLU A 322 -24.04 0.12 3.59
C GLU A 322 -24.16 -1.38 3.92
N ILE A 323 -24.01 -1.78 5.20
CA ILE A 323 -24.19 -3.13 5.73
C ILE A 323 -24.89 -3.10 7.07
#